data_dea99fa4259b16e5ac2ba80e4692d82f
#
_entry.id   dea99fa4259b16e5ac2ba80e4692d82f
#
_cell.length_a   1.000
_cell.length_b   1.000
_cell.length_c   1.000
_cell.angle_alpha   90.00
_cell.angle_beta   90.00
_cell.angle_gamma   90.00
#
_symmetry.space_group_name_H-M   'P 1'
#
loop_
_entity.id
_entity.type
_entity.pdbx_description
1 polymer ?
#
loop_
_entity_poly.entity_id
_entity_poly.type
_entity_poly.pdbx_seq_one_letter_code
_entity_poly.pdbx_strand_id
1 'polypeptide(L)'
;MVVTPTDAGPDDPRSYYQVADRLAKAIPGGYRPNQYDNPNGPESHYHTTGPEIWEATDHKVTHFVAGIGTGGTISGTGHYLKDVSNGAVQVIGADPEGSIYSDPNDVHQYQIEGVGEDFYPKAFDRSLPDEIVQVTDAEAFEMTRRLPTRKDCSSALIRHGRVLRAEIRPRARPRRKTSSSWC
;
A
#
# COMPACT_ATOMS: atom_id res chain seq x y z
N MET A 1 -9.78 23.59 11.35
CA MET A 1 -9.63 22.12 11.44
C MET A 1 -10.96 21.57 11.93
N VAL A 2 -11.47 20.51 11.30
CA VAL A 2 -12.68 19.79 11.71
C VAL A 2 -12.26 18.39 12.13
N VAL A 3 -12.64 17.97 13.33
CA VAL A 3 -12.36 16.63 13.85
C VAL A 3 -13.58 15.75 13.62
N THR A 4 -13.37 14.55 13.11
CA THR A 4 -14.40 13.55 12.84
C THR A 4 -14.12 12.28 13.63
N PRO A 5 -15.12 11.47 13.98
CA PRO A 5 -14.88 10.17 14.61
C PRO A 5 -14.15 9.22 13.64
N THR A 6 -13.24 8.40 14.17
CA THR A 6 -12.47 7.41 13.39
C THR A 6 -13.23 6.10 13.19
N ASP A 7 -14.23 5.83 14.02
CA ASP A 7 -15.06 4.62 14.00
C ASP A 7 -16.33 4.76 13.15
N ALA A 8 -16.49 5.90 12.45
CA ALA A 8 -17.61 6.15 11.56
C ALA A 8 -17.35 5.57 10.17
N GLY A 9 -18.17 4.61 9.76
CA GLY A 9 -18.09 4.03 8.42
C GLY A 9 -18.30 5.03 7.28
N PRO A 10 -17.95 4.68 6.03
CA PRO A 10 -17.93 5.62 4.89
C PRO A 10 -19.27 6.33 4.64
N ASP A 11 -20.39 5.66 4.90
CA ASP A 11 -21.74 6.19 4.69
C ASP A 11 -22.28 6.99 5.88
N ASP A 12 -21.60 6.96 7.03
CA ASP A 12 -22.01 7.74 8.20
C ASP A 12 -21.83 9.26 7.92
N PRO A 13 -22.86 10.09 8.10
CA PRO A 13 -22.76 11.53 7.89
C PRO A 13 -21.66 12.22 8.74
N ARG A 14 -21.20 11.60 9.81
CA ARG A 14 -20.13 12.11 10.68
C ARG A 14 -18.74 11.69 10.20
N SER A 15 -18.64 10.74 9.26
CA SER A 15 -17.37 10.28 8.74
C SER A 15 -16.59 11.41 8.06
N TYR A 16 -15.29 11.31 8.05
CA TYR A 16 -14.45 12.32 7.38
C TYR A 16 -14.73 12.37 5.86
N TYR A 17 -15.15 11.27 5.25
CA TYR A 17 -15.57 11.23 3.83
C TYR A 17 -16.75 12.16 3.58
N GLN A 18 -17.85 11.99 4.35
CA GLN A 18 -19.07 12.77 4.19
C GLN A 18 -18.89 14.24 4.63
N VAL A 19 -18.11 14.47 5.69
CA VAL A 19 -17.78 15.82 6.15
C VAL A 19 -16.96 16.56 5.11
N ALA A 20 -15.94 15.93 4.52
CA ALA A 20 -15.12 16.54 3.48
C ALA A 20 -15.95 16.90 2.23
N ASP A 21 -16.87 16.03 1.82
CA ASP A 21 -17.78 16.30 0.69
C ASP A 21 -18.69 17.49 0.95
N ARG A 22 -19.29 17.56 2.14
CA ARG A 22 -20.14 18.70 2.50
C ARG A 22 -19.38 20.00 2.53
N LEU A 23 -18.17 19.99 3.09
CA LEU A 23 -17.32 21.18 3.15
C LEU A 23 -16.88 21.65 1.77
N ALA A 24 -16.45 20.73 0.92
CA ALA A 24 -16.06 21.05 -0.45
C ALA A 24 -17.21 21.69 -1.25
N LYS A 25 -18.44 21.23 -1.04
CA LYS A 25 -19.65 21.78 -1.69
C LYS A 25 -20.09 23.12 -1.08
N ALA A 26 -19.91 23.32 0.24
CA ALA A 26 -20.39 24.48 0.96
C ALA A 26 -19.46 25.70 0.85
N ILE A 27 -18.16 25.47 0.63
CA ILE A 27 -17.17 26.54 0.58
C ILE A 27 -16.96 26.96 -0.89
N PRO A 28 -17.17 28.22 -1.27
CA PRO A 28 -16.89 28.70 -2.61
C PRO A 28 -15.44 28.44 -3.02
N GLY A 29 -15.22 27.74 -4.14
CA GLY A 29 -13.90 27.30 -4.58
C GLY A 29 -13.33 26.11 -3.81
N GLY A 30 -14.12 25.48 -2.92
CA GLY A 30 -13.72 24.28 -2.20
C GLY A 30 -13.42 23.13 -3.16
N TYR A 31 -12.30 22.44 -2.90
CA TYR A 31 -11.86 21.30 -3.70
C TYR A 31 -11.50 20.10 -2.80
N ARG A 32 -11.95 18.91 -3.19
CA ARG A 32 -11.59 17.65 -2.56
C ARG A 32 -10.75 16.82 -3.51
N PRO A 33 -9.46 16.55 -3.20
CA PRO A 33 -8.61 15.68 -4.04
C PRO A 33 -9.13 14.25 -4.18
N ASN A 34 -9.88 13.76 -3.20
CA ASN A 34 -10.50 12.42 -3.17
C ASN A 34 -9.51 11.28 -3.48
N GLN A 35 -8.52 11.10 -2.64
CA GLN A 35 -7.43 10.13 -2.79
C GLN A 35 -7.90 8.70 -3.12
N TYR A 36 -9.08 8.32 -2.64
CA TYR A 36 -9.64 6.96 -2.83
C TYR A 36 -10.11 6.70 -4.26
N ASP A 37 -10.61 7.73 -4.95
CA ASP A 37 -11.23 7.55 -6.27
C ASP A 37 -10.52 8.33 -7.38
N ASN A 38 -9.54 9.16 -7.04
CA ASN A 38 -8.86 10.02 -8.00
C ASN A 38 -7.85 9.22 -8.84
N PRO A 39 -8.05 9.08 -10.16
CA PRO A 39 -7.13 8.35 -11.02
C PRO A 39 -5.73 8.97 -11.09
N ASN A 40 -5.58 10.26 -10.77
CA ASN A 40 -4.29 10.91 -10.73
C ASN A 40 -3.38 10.34 -9.61
N GLY A 41 -3.94 9.66 -8.61
CA GLY A 41 -3.16 8.95 -7.59
C GLY A 41 -2.26 7.88 -8.20
N PRO A 42 -2.82 6.81 -8.78
CA PRO A 42 -2.03 5.79 -9.47
C PRO A 42 -1.24 6.36 -10.66
N GLU A 43 -1.82 7.28 -11.45
CA GLU A 43 -1.14 7.87 -12.60
C GLU A 43 0.15 8.60 -12.20
N SER A 44 0.14 9.34 -11.09
CA SER A 44 1.35 10.00 -10.59
C SER A 44 2.46 9.00 -10.24
N HIS A 45 2.13 7.89 -9.60
CA HIS A 45 3.08 6.83 -9.27
C HIS A 45 3.59 6.08 -10.51
N TYR A 46 2.76 5.93 -11.53
CA TYR A 46 3.18 5.37 -12.81
C TYR A 46 4.25 6.22 -13.48
N HIS A 47 4.10 7.55 -13.46
CA HIS A 47 5.02 8.48 -14.11
C HIS A 47 6.22 8.91 -13.27
N THR A 48 6.23 8.63 -11.96
CA THR A 48 7.31 9.03 -11.06
C THR A 48 7.92 7.85 -10.32
N THR A 49 7.23 7.28 -9.35
CA THR A 49 7.74 6.23 -8.46
C THR A 49 8.16 4.97 -9.21
N GLY A 50 7.40 4.57 -10.22
CA GLY A 50 7.72 3.42 -11.06
C GLY A 50 9.05 3.58 -11.79
N PRO A 51 9.24 4.64 -12.59
CA PRO A 51 10.53 4.95 -13.23
C PRO A 51 11.69 5.05 -12.25
N GLU A 52 11.50 5.75 -11.11
CA GLU A 52 12.54 5.91 -10.10
C GLU A 52 13.02 4.56 -9.53
N ILE A 53 12.10 3.65 -9.23
CA ILE A 53 12.45 2.30 -8.74
C ILE A 53 13.17 1.51 -9.84
N TRP A 54 12.68 1.55 -11.05
CA TRP A 54 13.27 0.82 -12.18
C TRP A 54 14.72 1.24 -12.43
N GLU A 55 14.97 2.55 -12.50
CA GLU A 55 16.32 3.11 -12.66
C GLU A 55 17.21 2.85 -11.43
N ALA A 56 16.73 3.09 -10.22
CA ALA A 56 17.49 2.89 -8.99
C ALA A 56 17.92 1.43 -8.75
N THR A 57 17.25 0.48 -9.41
CA THR A 57 17.58 -0.96 -9.32
C THR A 57 18.37 -1.46 -10.54
N ASP A 58 18.88 -0.59 -11.39
CA ASP A 58 19.56 -0.93 -12.64
C ASP A 58 18.71 -1.89 -13.50
N HIS A 59 17.38 -1.70 -13.52
CA HIS A 59 16.42 -2.54 -14.25
C HIS A 59 16.43 -4.03 -13.81
N LYS A 60 16.85 -4.30 -12.56
CA LYS A 60 17.01 -5.67 -12.04
C LYS A 60 15.97 -6.05 -10.99
N VAL A 61 15.03 -5.17 -10.67
CA VAL A 61 13.95 -5.49 -9.73
C VAL A 61 13.14 -6.67 -10.24
N THR A 62 12.89 -7.63 -9.36
CA THR A 62 12.12 -8.84 -9.68
C THR A 62 10.82 -8.93 -8.91
N HIS A 63 10.75 -8.27 -7.76
CA HIS A 63 9.58 -8.25 -6.89
C HIS A 63 9.40 -6.84 -6.35
N PHE A 64 8.21 -6.32 -6.51
CA PHE A 64 7.77 -5.07 -5.89
C PHE A 64 6.76 -5.39 -4.81
N VAL A 65 7.08 -5.04 -3.56
CA VAL A 65 6.21 -5.28 -2.40
C VAL A 65 5.77 -3.95 -1.84
N ALA A 66 4.47 -3.75 -1.71
CA ALA A 66 3.91 -2.52 -1.13
C ALA A 66 2.72 -2.83 -0.21
N GLY A 67 2.57 -2.04 0.85
CA GLY A 67 1.32 -2.01 1.63
C GLY A 67 0.19 -1.44 0.81
N ILE A 68 -1.01 -2.00 0.96
CA ILE A 68 -2.20 -1.54 0.26
C ILE A 68 -3.02 -0.67 1.21
N GLY A 69 -3.07 0.65 0.98
CA GLY A 69 -4.05 1.55 1.54
C GLY A 69 -5.05 1.93 0.45
N THR A 70 -5.08 3.18 0.00
CA THR A 70 -5.94 3.58 -1.14
C THR A 70 -5.60 2.90 -2.46
N GLY A 71 -4.49 2.19 -2.54
CA GLY A 71 -4.08 1.42 -3.70
C GLY A 71 -3.33 2.20 -4.79
N GLY A 72 -3.24 3.53 -4.67
CA GLY A 72 -2.62 4.36 -5.70
C GLY A 72 -1.16 4.00 -5.97
N THR A 73 -0.36 3.80 -4.92
CA THR A 73 1.06 3.47 -5.04
C THR A 73 1.28 2.10 -5.69
N ILE A 74 0.61 1.07 -5.19
CA ILE A 74 0.80 -0.28 -5.73
C ILE A 74 0.29 -0.39 -7.15
N SER A 75 -0.86 0.24 -7.46
CA SER A 75 -1.44 0.23 -8.80
C SER A 75 -0.54 0.96 -9.80
N GLY A 76 -0.19 2.21 -9.53
CA GLY A 76 0.60 3.00 -10.47
C GLY A 76 2.01 2.46 -10.67
N THR A 77 2.74 2.22 -9.58
CA THR A 77 4.09 1.65 -9.64
C THR A 77 4.11 0.25 -10.24
N GLY A 78 3.16 -0.59 -9.82
CA GLY A 78 3.08 -1.97 -10.29
C GLY A 78 2.79 -2.06 -11.79
N HIS A 79 1.87 -1.25 -12.31
CA HIS A 79 1.61 -1.18 -13.76
C HIS A 79 2.87 -0.77 -14.52
N TYR A 80 3.55 0.30 -14.11
CA TYR A 80 4.78 0.71 -14.76
C TYR A 80 5.84 -0.41 -14.78
N LEU A 81 6.08 -1.04 -13.63
CA LEU A 81 7.08 -2.10 -13.53
C LEU A 81 6.72 -3.34 -14.37
N LYS A 82 5.44 -3.69 -14.45
CA LYS A 82 4.98 -4.76 -15.35
C LYS A 82 5.16 -4.38 -16.83
N ASP A 83 4.83 -3.16 -17.20
CA ASP A 83 4.97 -2.69 -18.57
C ASP A 83 6.43 -2.73 -19.04
N VAL A 84 7.36 -2.13 -18.30
CA VAL A 84 8.77 -2.07 -18.69
C VAL A 84 9.49 -3.41 -18.60
N SER A 85 9.00 -4.35 -17.81
CA SER A 85 9.58 -5.69 -17.64
C SER A 85 8.89 -6.76 -18.50
N ASN A 86 7.90 -6.40 -19.32
CA ASN A 86 7.03 -7.35 -20.03
C ASN A 86 6.37 -8.37 -19.08
N GLY A 87 5.91 -7.91 -17.93
CA GLY A 87 5.24 -8.73 -16.92
C GLY A 87 6.18 -9.58 -16.05
N ALA A 88 7.49 -9.40 -16.16
CA ALA A 88 8.45 -10.21 -15.39
C ALA A 88 8.54 -9.82 -13.90
N VAL A 89 8.28 -8.57 -13.56
CA VAL A 89 8.25 -8.11 -12.17
C VAL A 89 6.98 -8.61 -11.49
N GLN A 90 7.13 -9.26 -10.36
CA GLN A 90 6.01 -9.66 -9.51
C GLN A 90 5.60 -8.52 -8.59
N VAL A 91 4.31 -8.23 -8.54
CA VAL A 91 3.71 -7.21 -7.67
C VAL A 91 3.01 -7.90 -6.52
N ILE A 92 3.43 -7.58 -5.29
CA ILE A 92 2.94 -8.22 -4.08
C ILE A 92 2.36 -7.17 -3.15
N GLY A 93 1.10 -7.34 -2.80
CA GLY A 93 0.43 -6.54 -1.79
C GLY A 93 0.72 -7.07 -0.39
N ALA A 94 1.11 -6.22 0.54
CA ALA A 94 1.13 -6.54 1.96
C ALA A 94 -0.07 -5.89 2.63
N ASP A 95 -0.89 -6.68 3.32
CA ASP A 95 -2.17 -6.26 3.81
C ASP A 95 -2.38 -6.72 5.26
N PRO A 96 -2.93 -5.89 6.17
CA PRO A 96 -3.20 -6.33 7.53
C PRO A 96 -4.32 -7.37 7.58
N GLU A 97 -4.19 -8.31 8.50
CA GLU A 97 -5.28 -9.20 8.89
C GLU A 97 -6.48 -8.35 9.32
N GLY A 98 -7.67 -8.66 8.80
CA GLY A 98 -8.90 -7.89 9.02
C GLY A 98 -9.21 -6.85 7.94
N SER A 99 -8.33 -6.65 6.96
CA SER A 99 -8.61 -5.80 5.80
C SER A 99 -9.37 -6.55 4.71
N ILE A 100 -10.18 -5.82 3.94
CA ILE A 100 -10.99 -6.37 2.84
C ILE A 100 -10.14 -6.98 1.71
N TYR A 101 -8.88 -6.57 1.56
CA TYR A 101 -8.04 -7.02 0.45
C TYR A 101 -7.58 -8.47 0.63
N SER A 102 -7.28 -8.88 1.85
CA SER A 102 -6.83 -10.24 2.17
C SER A 102 -7.98 -11.21 2.34
N ASP A 103 -9.04 -10.84 3.07
CA ASP A 103 -10.27 -11.62 3.19
C ASP A 103 -11.50 -10.74 3.30
N PRO A 104 -12.32 -10.62 2.24
CA PRO A 104 -13.53 -9.81 2.27
C PRO A 104 -14.63 -10.35 3.19
N ASN A 105 -14.51 -11.58 3.69
CA ASN A 105 -15.49 -12.19 4.60
C ASN A 105 -15.10 -12.05 6.08
N ASP A 106 -13.88 -11.62 6.37
CA ASP A 106 -13.35 -11.45 7.73
C ASP A 106 -12.78 -10.04 7.92
N VAL A 107 -13.62 -9.02 7.72
CA VAL A 107 -13.24 -7.61 7.92
C VAL A 107 -13.43 -7.22 9.38
N HIS A 108 -12.34 -6.88 10.06
CA HIS A 108 -12.35 -6.48 11.46
C HIS A 108 -11.25 -5.46 11.78
N GLN A 109 -11.24 -4.91 12.99
CA GLN A 109 -10.26 -3.90 13.40
C GLN A 109 -8.86 -4.51 13.58
N TYR A 110 -7.85 -3.78 13.14
CA TYR A 110 -6.42 -4.03 13.31
C TYR A 110 -5.72 -2.75 13.82
N GLN A 111 -4.48 -2.86 14.32
CA GLN A 111 -3.76 -1.75 14.96
C GLN A 111 -2.84 -0.98 14.00
N ILE A 112 -2.61 -1.53 12.81
CA ILE A 112 -1.72 -0.91 11.81
C ILE A 112 -2.48 0.20 11.12
N GLU A 113 -1.89 1.41 11.07
CA GLU A 113 -2.50 2.56 10.41
C GLU A 113 -1.92 2.84 9.03
N GLY A 114 -2.77 3.31 8.10
CA GLY A 114 -2.40 3.79 6.77
C GLY A 114 -2.22 2.71 5.72
N VAL A 115 -2.57 1.48 6.05
CA VAL A 115 -2.71 0.33 5.14
C VAL A 115 -3.93 -0.48 5.55
N GLY A 116 -4.48 -1.24 4.61
CA GLY A 116 -5.75 -1.93 4.79
C GLY A 116 -6.94 -0.98 4.65
N GLU A 117 -8.08 -1.53 4.26
CA GLU A 117 -9.35 -0.80 4.12
C GLU A 117 -10.52 -1.74 4.44
N ASP A 118 -11.70 -1.15 4.65
CA ASP A 118 -12.98 -1.84 4.82
C ASP A 118 -13.86 -1.80 3.56
N PHE A 119 -13.40 -1.15 2.51
CA PHE A 119 -14.02 -1.08 1.18
C PHE A 119 -12.95 -1.06 0.08
N TYR A 120 -13.35 -1.24 -1.18
CA TYR A 120 -12.43 -1.18 -2.31
C TYR A 120 -12.37 0.21 -2.94
N PRO A 121 -11.26 0.98 -2.78
CA PRO A 121 -11.06 2.24 -3.47
C PRO A 121 -10.96 2.05 -4.98
N LYS A 122 -11.44 3.01 -5.78
CA LYS A 122 -11.29 2.96 -7.25
C LYS A 122 -9.86 3.18 -7.73
N ALA A 123 -9.02 3.78 -6.89
CA ALA A 123 -7.59 3.94 -7.17
C ALA A 123 -6.81 2.62 -7.10
N PHE A 124 -7.41 1.55 -6.56
CA PHE A 124 -6.80 0.23 -6.47
C PHE A 124 -7.24 -0.68 -7.63
N ASP A 125 -6.29 -1.08 -8.46
CA ASP A 125 -6.53 -2.13 -9.44
C ASP A 125 -6.36 -3.51 -8.79
N ARG A 126 -7.47 -4.18 -8.53
CA ARG A 126 -7.52 -5.50 -7.88
C ARG A 126 -6.91 -6.62 -8.72
N SER A 127 -6.78 -6.43 -10.02
CA SER A 127 -6.24 -7.43 -10.94
C SER A 127 -4.71 -7.37 -11.06
N LEU A 128 -4.08 -6.32 -10.55
CA LEU A 128 -2.67 -6.06 -10.72
C LEU A 128 -1.76 -6.89 -9.81
N PRO A 129 -2.02 -7.04 -8.49
CA PRO A 129 -1.16 -7.84 -7.63
C PRO A 129 -1.14 -9.32 -8.04
N ASP A 130 0.04 -9.89 -8.12
CA ASP A 130 0.21 -11.34 -8.35
C ASP A 130 -0.08 -12.14 -7.07
N GLU A 131 0.12 -11.50 -5.91
CA GLU A 131 -0.14 -12.08 -4.59
C GLU A 131 -0.51 -10.97 -3.60
N ILE A 132 -1.41 -11.28 -2.67
CA ILE A 132 -1.66 -10.47 -1.46
C ILE A 132 -1.27 -11.31 -0.26
N VAL A 133 -0.31 -10.80 0.53
CA VAL A 133 0.18 -11.43 1.75
C VAL A 133 -0.47 -10.78 2.95
N GLN A 134 -1.21 -11.57 3.70
CA GLN A 134 -1.80 -11.16 4.97
C GLN A 134 -0.72 -11.09 6.05
N VAL A 135 -0.72 -10.03 6.84
CA VAL A 135 0.23 -9.78 7.92
C VAL A 135 -0.52 -9.44 9.20
N THR A 136 -0.26 -10.16 10.26
CA THR A 136 -0.83 -9.88 11.58
C THR A 136 -0.19 -8.66 12.23
N ASP A 137 -0.90 -8.00 13.14
CA ASP A 137 -0.35 -6.90 13.96
C ASP A 137 0.95 -7.32 14.67
N ALA A 138 0.97 -8.53 15.25
CA ALA A 138 2.12 -9.04 15.97
C ALA A 138 3.38 -9.17 15.08
N GLU A 139 3.23 -9.71 13.87
CA GLU A 139 4.32 -9.84 12.89
C GLU A 139 4.83 -8.48 12.43
N ALA A 140 3.93 -7.52 12.18
CA ALA A 140 4.29 -6.18 11.78
C ALA A 140 5.08 -5.44 12.87
N PHE A 141 4.63 -5.52 14.13
CA PHE A 141 5.35 -4.93 15.27
C PHE A 141 6.69 -5.63 15.54
N GLU A 142 6.75 -6.96 15.44
CA GLU A 142 8.02 -7.70 15.57
C GLU A 142 9.01 -7.27 14.49
N MET A 143 8.57 -7.21 13.23
CA MET A 143 9.43 -6.83 12.12
C MET A 143 9.95 -5.39 12.27
N THR A 144 9.11 -4.46 12.73
CA THR A 144 9.50 -3.08 13.01
C THR A 144 10.62 -2.99 14.04
N ARG A 145 10.64 -3.88 15.03
CA ARG A 145 11.72 -3.95 16.04
C ARG A 145 12.98 -4.65 15.50
N ARG A 146 12.83 -5.63 14.63
CA ARG A 146 13.94 -6.42 14.07
C ARG A 146 14.73 -5.67 13.00
N LEU A 147 14.08 -4.86 12.18
CA LEU A 147 14.73 -4.16 11.06
C LEU A 147 15.91 -3.30 11.51
N PRO A 148 15.80 -2.41 12.51
CA PRO A 148 16.91 -1.57 12.95
C PRO A 148 18.10 -2.34 13.53
N THR A 149 17.85 -3.53 14.11
CA THR A 149 18.89 -4.34 14.75
C THR A 149 19.65 -5.24 13.79
N ARG A 150 19.11 -5.52 12.61
CA ARG A 150 19.69 -6.47 11.66
C ARG A 150 20.19 -5.84 10.37
N LYS A 151 19.66 -4.68 10.05
CA LYS A 151 20.03 -3.92 8.83
C LYS A 151 20.02 -2.46 9.21
N ASP A 152 21.02 -1.69 8.85
CA ASP A 152 21.11 -0.25 9.10
C ASP A 152 19.97 0.57 8.46
N CYS A 153 18.80 -0.02 8.32
CA CYS A 153 17.55 0.62 7.92
C CYS A 153 17.03 1.42 9.10
N SER A 154 17.61 2.59 9.34
CA SER A 154 17.21 3.44 10.45
C SER A 154 15.86 4.12 10.15
N SER A 155 14.83 3.72 10.83
CA SER A 155 14.00 4.52 11.74
C SER A 155 13.07 5.61 11.22
N ALA A 156 13.03 6.05 10.01
CA ALA A 156 11.97 6.96 9.56
C ALA A 156 10.59 6.26 9.63
N LEU A 157 10.58 4.97 9.47
CA LEU A 157 9.41 4.08 9.49
C LEU A 157 8.98 3.69 10.92
N ILE A 158 9.90 3.66 11.89
CA ILE A 158 9.61 3.35 13.28
C ILE A 158 8.71 4.40 13.93
N ARG A 159 8.82 5.65 13.50
CA ARG A 159 8.07 6.77 14.07
C ARG A 159 6.56 6.67 13.86
N HIS A 160 6.09 5.82 12.96
CA HIS A 160 4.68 5.76 12.58
C HIS A 160 4.06 4.35 12.66
N GLY A 161 4.76 3.35 13.20
CA GLY A 161 4.22 1.98 13.28
C GLY A 161 3.86 1.35 11.92
N ARG A 162 4.43 1.85 10.82
CA ARG A 162 3.94 1.61 9.45
C ARG A 162 4.90 0.82 8.57
N VAL A 163 5.48 -0.26 9.06
CA VAL A 163 6.26 -1.11 8.16
C VAL A 163 5.68 -2.51 8.15
N LEU A 164 4.80 -2.72 7.20
CA LEU A 164 4.50 -4.06 6.71
C LEU A 164 5.67 -4.49 5.83
N ARG A 165 6.57 -5.32 6.33
CA ARG A 165 7.44 -6.11 5.50
C ARG A 165 7.10 -7.57 5.72
N ALA A 166 6.34 -8.13 4.81
CA ALA A 166 6.25 -9.57 4.68
C ALA A 166 7.65 -10.11 4.36
N GLU A 167 8.22 -10.96 5.21
CA GLU A 167 9.29 -11.85 4.77
C GLU A 167 8.67 -12.89 3.84
N ILE A 168 8.58 -12.57 2.57
CA ILE A 168 8.21 -13.56 1.56
C ILE A 168 9.37 -14.53 1.48
N ARG A 169 9.24 -15.67 2.15
CA ARG A 169 10.14 -16.81 1.91
C ARG A 169 9.89 -17.27 0.48
N PRO A 170 10.88 -17.19 -0.42
CA PRO A 170 10.70 -17.80 -1.72
C PRO A 170 10.44 -19.29 -1.48
N ARG A 171 9.26 -19.78 -1.88
CA ARG A 171 9.05 -21.22 -2.07
C ARG A 171 10.17 -21.67 -2.96
N ALA A 172 10.96 -22.63 -2.50
CA ALA A 172 12.15 -23.13 -3.14
C ALA A 172 11.90 -23.41 -4.63
N ARG A 173 12.33 -22.48 -5.50
CA ARG A 173 12.61 -22.76 -6.89
C ARG A 173 14.12 -22.90 -7.05
N PRO A 174 14.60 -23.76 -7.95
CA PRO A 174 16.03 -24.06 -8.08
C PRO A 174 16.81 -22.81 -8.44
N ARG A 175 17.94 -22.64 -7.77
CA ARG A 175 18.86 -21.51 -7.83
C ARG A 175 19.19 -21.09 -9.26
N ARG A 176 18.73 -19.91 -9.70
CA ARG A 176 19.49 -19.06 -10.60
C ARG A 176 20.17 -18.00 -9.74
N LYS A 177 21.50 -17.93 -9.90
CA LYS A 177 22.37 -16.99 -9.19
C LYS A 177 22.02 -15.54 -9.58
N THR A 178 22.14 -14.65 -8.61
CA THR A 178 22.07 -13.19 -8.62
C THR A 178 20.67 -12.61 -8.33
N SER A 179 20.43 -12.31 -7.06
CA SER A 179 19.41 -11.34 -6.65
C SER A 179 20.04 -10.34 -5.69
N SER A 180 20.04 -9.08 -6.08
CA SER A 180 20.25 -7.98 -5.15
C SER A 180 18.88 -7.64 -4.54
N SER A 181 18.72 -7.92 -3.26
CA SER A 181 17.55 -7.49 -2.49
C SER A 181 17.80 -6.11 -1.92
N TRP A 182 16.95 -5.16 -2.24
CA TRP A 182 16.91 -3.84 -1.61
C TRP A 182 15.85 -3.80 -0.51
N CYS A 183 16.17 -3.09 0.56
CA CYS A 183 15.21 -2.77 1.64
C CYS A 183 14.26 -1.66 1.23
#